data_49ba7a42b9ab6a72235c60aad72a19f4
#
_entry.id   49ba7a42b9ab6a72235c60aad72a19f4
#
_cell.length_a   1.000
_cell.length_b   1.000
_cell.length_c   1.000
_cell.angle_alpha   90.00
_cell.angle_beta   90.00
_cell.angle_gamma   90.00
#
_symmetry.space_group_name_H-M   'P 1'
#
loop_
_entity.id
_entity.type
_entity.pdbx_description
1 polymer ?
#
loop_
_entity_poly.entity_id
_entity_poly.type
_entity_poly.pdbx_seq_one_letter_code
_entity_poly.pdbx_strand_id
1 'polypeptide(L)'
;PTPEPNYNPSTGNAVVDRAYSWVGKAEYVWGACSPGAFDCSGFVAYCLTGNYARLGTTYTFLGWPQVSNPQPGDVAVNAEHCGIYIGGGQMIHAADYGIGVIVGPVQSGMIYVRY
;
A
#
# COMPACT_ATOMS: atom_id res chain seq x y z
N PRO A 1 4.95 17.67 -9.38
CA PRO A 1 4.32 16.40 -9.01
C PRO A 1 2.82 16.52 -8.92
N THR A 2 2.15 15.42 -9.15
CA THR A 2 0.72 15.35 -8.97
C THR A 2 0.38 15.51 -7.48
N PRO A 3 -0.51 16.45 -7.13
CA PRO A 3 -0.87 16.60 -5.74
C PRO A 3 -1.59 15.36 -5.22
N GLU A 4 -1.42 15.08 -3.95
CA GLU A 4 -2.14 14.02 -3.30
C GLU A 4 -3.63 14.35 -3.22
N PRO A 5 -4.51 13.34 -3.23
CA PRO A 5 -5.92 13.60 -2.98
C PRO A 5 -6.13 14.26 -1.63
N ASN A 6 -7.13 15.12 -1.57
CA ASN A 6 -7.47 15.77 -0.32
C ASN A 6 -8.10 14.76 0.64
N TYR A 7 -7.58 14.66 1.83
CA TYR A 7 -8.03 13.68 2.83
C TYR A 7 -7.76 14.16 4.24
N ASN A 8 -8.37 13.52 5.17
CA ASN A 8 -8.21 13.72 6.61
C ASN A 8 -8.52 12.41 7.33
N PRO A 9 -8.01 12.23 8.55
CA PRO A 9 -7.07 13.07 9.26
C PRO A 9 -5.63 12.70 8.94
N SER A 10 -4.70 13.58 9.29
CA SER A 10 -3.30 13.21 9.30
C SER A 10 -3.01 12.32 10.50
N THR A 11 -2.31 11.21 10.26
CA THR A 11 -1.92 10.27 11.31
C THR A 11 -0.53 10.56 11.87
N GLY A 12 0.18 11.52 11.31
CA GLY A 12 1.58 11.76 11.63
C GLY A 12 2.53 10.82 10.91
N ASN A 13 2.02 9.96 10.04
CA ASN A 13 2.80 9.02 9.24
C ASN A 13 2.44 9.24 7.78
N ALA A 14 3.37 9.77 7.00
CA ALA A 14 3.11 10.14 5.61
C ALA A 14 2.72 8.94 4.75
N VAL A 15 3.30 7.77 4.99
CA VAL A 15 2.98 6.56 4.24
C VAL A 15 1.53 6.16 4.48
N VAL A 16 1.11 6.12 5.72
CA VAL A 16 -0.26 5.79 6.10
C VAL A 16 -1.24 6.84 5.58
N ASP A 17 -0.88 8.11 5.67
CA ASP A 17 -1.72 9.19 5.17
C ASP A 17 -1.95 9.09 3.67
N ARG A 18 -0.90 8.78 2.89
CA ARG A 18 -1.04 8.55 1.45
C ARG A 18 -1.94 7.36 1.17
N ALA A 19 -1.80 6.29 1.96
CA ALA A 19 -2.64 5.11 1.79
C ALA A 19 -4.12 5.45 2.01
N TYR A 20 -4.43 6.15 3.09
CA TYR A 20 -5.82 6.56 3.35
C TYR A 20 -6.38 7.48 2.26
N SER A 21 -5.54 8.31 1.64
CA SER A 21 -6.00 9.30 0.67
C SER A 21 -6.70 8.68 -0.53
N TRP A 22 -6.39 7.43 -0.86
CA TRP A 22 -6.98 6.74 -2.00
C TRP A 22 -8.04 5.72 -1.62
N VAL A 23 -8.33 5.51 -0.33
CA VAL A 23 -9.38 4.56 0.07
C VAL A 23 -10.73 4.98 -0.50
N GLY A 24 -11.34 4.10 -1.27
CA GLY A 24 -12.61 4.35 -1.94
C GLY A 24 -12.54 5.29 -3.14
N LYS A 25 -11.34 5.70 -3.54
CA LYS A 25 -11.17 6.73 -4.59
C LYS A 25 -10.28 6.29 -5.74
N ALA A 26 -9.71 5.09 -5.66
CA ALA A 26 -8.85 4.56 -6.72
C ALA A 26 -9.31 3.17 -7.11
N GLU A 27 -9.17 2.86 -8.38
CA GLU A 27 -9.49 1.55 -8.91
C GLU A 27 -8.24 0.68 -9.01
N TYR A 28 -8.46 -0.62 -9.05
CA TYR A 28 -7.39 -1.57 -9.33
C TYR A 28 -7.19 -1.68 -10.84
N VAL A 29 -5.94 -1.48 -11.27
CA VAL A 29 -5.55 -1.70 -12.67
C VAL A 29 -4.19 -2.39 -12.65
N TRP A 30 -4.09 -3.57 -13.24
CA TRP A 30 -2.86 -4.36 -13.26
C TRP A 30 -1.72 -3.56 -13.91
N GLY A 31 -0.58 -3.54 -13.23
CA GLY A 31 0.61 -2.83 -13.72
C GLY A 31 0.60 -1.32 -13.48
N ALA A 32 -0.49 -0.75 -12.98
CA ALA A 32 -0.64 0.69 -12.86
C ALA A 32 -0.02 1.24 -11.58
N CYS A 33 0.48 2.45 -11.67
CA CYS A 33 0.91 3.28 -10.55
C CYS A 33 0.71 4.73 -10.96
N SER A 34 -0.55 5.17 -10.95
CA SER A 34 -0.92 6.51 -11.39
C SER A 34 -2.08 7.04 -10.54
N PRO A 35 -2.34 8.34 -10.56
CA PRO A 35 -3.45 8.90 -9.77
C PRO A 35 -4.76 8.18 -10.06
N GLY A 36 -5.36 7.59 -9.04
CA GLY A 36 -6.64 6.90 -9.15
C GLY A 36 -6.60 5.50 -9.72
N ALA A 37 -5.40 4.97 -10.06
CA ALA A 37 -5.28 3.63 -10.64
C ALA A 37 -3.98 2.97 -10.17
N PHE A 38 -4.11 1.82 -9.50
CA PHE A 38 -2.96 1.09 -8.95
C PHE A 38 -3.19 -0.40 -9.01
N ASP A 39 -2.11 -1.17 -9.18
CA ASP A 39 -2.12 -2.54 -8.70
C ASP A 39 -1.55 -2.57 -7.26
N CYS A 40 -1.47 -3.75 -6.64
CA CYS A 40 -1.06 -3.84 -5.24
C CYS A 40 0.34 -3.28 -5.00
N SER A 41 1.30 -3.64 -5.84
CA SER A 41 2.68 -3.17 -5.68
C SER A 41 2.86 -1.71 -6.11
N GLY A 42 2.10 -1.25 -7.08
CA GLY A 42 2.10 0.16 -7.49
C GLY A 42 1.55 1.06 -6.39
N PHE A 43 0.49 0.63 -5.73
CA PHE A 43 -0.07 1.36 -4.61
C PHE A 43 0.93 1.48 -3.46
N VAL A 44 1.56 0.37 -3.09
CA VAL A 44 2.59 0.38 -2.03
C VAL A 44 3.72 1.31 -2.40
N ALA A 45 4.21 1.26 -3.64
CA ALA A 45 5.29 2.13 -4.09
C ALA A 45 4.93 3.62 -3.95
N TYR A 46 3.74 4.00 -4.37
CA TYR A 46 3.27 5.37 -4.21
C TYR A 46 3.21 5.76 -2.73
N CYS A 47 2.64 4.92 -1.89
CA CYS A 47 2.51 5.22 -0.46
C CYS A 47 3.86 5.44 0.20
N LEU A 48 4.86 4.61 -0.15
CA LEU A 48 6.20 4.70 0.45
C LEU A 48 6.95 5.96 0.04
N THR A 49 6.80 6.39 -1.21
CA THR A 49 7.64 7.45 -1.78
C THR A 49 6.91 8.77 -2.02
N GLY A 50 5.58 8.72 -2.18
CA GLY A 50 4.81 9.87 -2.62
C GLY A 50 4.89 10.13 -4.11
N ASN A 51 5.56 9.26 -4.86
CA ASN A 51 5.72 9.37 -6.31
C ASN A 51 4.96 8.27 -7.02
N TYR A 52 4.40 8.61 -8.18
CA TYR A 52 3.72 7.64 -9.04
C TYR A 52 4.76 6.90 -9.88
N ALA A 53 5.58 6.10 -9.21
CA ALA A 53 6.66 5.34 -9.83
C ALA A 53 6.81 4.00 -9.12
N ARG A 54 6.86 2.93 -9.88
CA ARG A 54 6.95 1.58 -9.33
C ARG A 54 8.33 1.36 -8.70
N LEU A 55 8.35 0.61 -7.59
CA LEU A 55 9.58 0.17 -6.94
C LEU A 55 9.89 -1.29 -7.24
N GLY A 56 8.96 -2.01 -7.82
CA GLY A 56 9.10 -3.42 -8.14
C GLY A 56 7.79 -4.16 -7.95
N THR A 57 7.92 -5.45 -7.68
CA THR A 57 6.79 -6.36 -7.47
C THR A 57 6.78 -6.86 -6.03
N THR A 58 5.83 -7.74 -5.72
CA THR A 58 5.82 -8.41 -4.40
C THR A 58 7.12 -9.15 -4.14
N TYR A 59 7.71 -9.75 -5.16
CA TYR A 59 9.01 -10.44 -5.02
C TYR A 59 10.13 -9.49 -4.64
N THR A 60 10.12 -8.27 -5.16
CA THR A 60 11.08 -7.23 -4.76
C THR A 60 10.91 -6.91 -3.28
N PHE A 61 9.69 -6.72 -2.84
CA PHE A 61 9.40 -6.36 -1.44
C PHE A 61 9.76 -7.47 -0.48
N LEU A 62 9.57 -8.73 -0.88
CA LEU A 62 9.96 -9.87 -0.06
C LEU A 62 11.47 -9.90 0.27
N GLY A 63 12.28 -9.22 -0.53
CA GLY A 63 13.71 -9.08 -0.29
C GLY A 63 14.12 -7.94 0.63
N TRP A 64 13.16 -7.09 1.05
CA TRP A 64 13.45 -5.99 1.96
C TRP A 64 13.61 -6.48 3.40
N PRO A 65 14.23 -5.67 4.29
CA PRO A 65 14.40 -6.07 5.68
C PRO A 65 13.08 -6.43 6.34
N GLN A 66 13.00 -7.66 6.84
CA GLN A 66 11.81 -8.14 7.54
C GLN A 66 11.77 -7.59 8.96
N VAL A 67 10.58 -7.22 9.41
CA VAL A 67 10.35 -6.76 10.78
C VAL A 67 9.40 -7.73 11.49
N SER A 68 9.74 -8.06 12.73
CA SER A 68 8.92 -8.97 13.55
C SER A 68 7.85 -8.22 14.35
N ASN A 69 8.04 -6.92 14.53
CA ASN A 69 7.12 -6.08 15.31
C ASN A 69 6.67 -4.91 14.42
N PRO A 70 5.72 -5.16 13.52
CA PRO A 70 5.38 -4.17 12.52
C PRO A 70 4.73 -2.92 13.10
N GLN A 71 5.05 -1.80 12.47
CA GLN A 71 4.48 -0.50 12.80
C GLN A 71 3.64 0.00 11.63
N PRO A 72 2.64 0.86 11.85
CA PRO A 72 1.94 1.49 10.74
C PRO A 72 2.91 2.12 9.75
N GLY A 73 2.69 1.86 8.46
CA GLY A 73 3.59 2.29 7.40
C GLY A 73 4.53 1.20 6.91
N ASP A 74 4.66 0.10 7.63
CA ASP A 74 5.38 -1.06 7.12
C ASP A 74 4.57 -1.76 6.04
N VAL A 75 5.22 -2.60 5.25
CA VAL A 75 4.59 -3.31 4.14
C VAL A 75 4.24 -4.72 4.57
N ALA A 76 2.98 -5.10 4.41
CA ALA A 76 2.54 -6.50 4.54
C ALA A 76 2.59 -7.12 3.16
N VAL A 77 3.29 -8.25 3.01
CA VAL A 77 3.54 -8.82 1.69
C VAL A 77 3.66 -10.34 1.74
N ASN A 78 3.11 -10.98 0.71
CA ASN A 78 3.41 -12.36 0.34
C ASN A 78 3.70 -12.40 -1.15
N ALA A 79 3.88 -13.59 -1.73
CA ALA A 79 4.23 -13.71 -3.15
C ALA A 79 3.15 -13.19 -4.09
N GLU A 80 1.91 -13.08 -3.61
CA GLU A 80 0.76 -12.79 -4.47
C GLU A 80 0.16 -11.40 -4.25
N HIS A 81 0.41 -10.78 -3.09
CA HIS A 81 -0.25 -9.54 -2.73
C HIS A 81 0.56 -8.72 -1.72
N CYS A 82 0.23 -7.44 -1.61
CA CYS A 82 0.85 -6.56 -0.62
C CYS A 82 -0.07 -5.40 -0.29
N GLY A 83 0.23 -4.75 0.83
CA GLY A 83 -0.49 -3.58 1.29
C GLY A 83 0.32 -2.81 2.32
N ILE A 84 -0.21 -1.68 2.75
CA ILE A 84 0.40 -0.86 3.80
C ILE A 84 -0.26 -1.21 5.13
N TYR A 85 0.54 -1.70 6.06
CA TYR A 85 0.07 -2.04 7.40
C TYR A 85 -0.33 -0.76 8.15
N ILE A 86 -1.48 -0.80 8.81
CA ILE A 86 -1.99 0.35 9.57
C ILE A 86 -2.22 0.04 11.05
N GLY A 87 -1.79 -1.14 11.52
CA GLY A 87 -1.99 -1.58 12.90
C GLY A 87 -3.22 -2.46 13.04
N GLY A 88 -3.32 -3.15 14.18
CA GLY A 88 -4.49 -3.95 14.50
C GLY A 88 -4.79 -5.10 13.56
N GLY A 89 -3.80 -5.59 12.85
CA GLY A 89 -4.00 -6.66 11.87
C GLY A 89 -4.66 -6.21 10.58
N GLN A 90 -4.67 -4.91 10.30
CA GLN A 90 -5.31 -4.31 9.13
C GLN A 90 -4.28 -3.71 8.19
N MET A 91 -4.62 -3.66 6.92
CA MET A 91 -3.81 -3.00 5.89
C MET A 91 -4.70 -2.24 4.92
N ILE A 92 -4.11 -1.28 4.22
CA ILE A 92 -4.74 -0.62 3.08
C ILE A 92 -4.06 -1.16 1.83
N HIS A 93 -4.86 -1.60 0.86
CA HIS A 93 -4.32 -2.24 -0.33
C HIS A 93 -5.22 -2.01 -1.54
N ALA A 94 -4.61 -2.04 -2.72
CA ALA A 94 -5.33 -2.11 -3.98
C ALA A 94 -5.73 -3.58 -4.18
N ALA A 95 -7.00 -3.90 -3.93
CA ALA A 95 -7.42 -5.27 -3.69
C ALA A 95 -7.63 -6.07 -4.98
N ASP A 96 -8.51 -5.62 -5.86
CA ASP A 96 -8.86 -6.31 -7.10
C ASP A 96 -9.70 -5.42 -7.99
N TYR A 97 -9.91 -5.86 -9.23
CA TYR A 97 -10.80 -5.18 -10.17
C TYR A 97 -12.21 -5.08 -9.58
N GLY A 98 -12.82 -3.91 -9.76
CA GLY A 98 -14.14 -3.64 -9.22
C GLY A 98 -14.20 -3.34 -7.72
N ILE A 99 -13.10 -3.51 -7.00
CA ILE A 99 -13.02 -3.25 -5.57
C ILE A 99 -12.18 -2.00 -5.28
N GLY A 100 -11.01 -1.91 -5.90
CA GLY A 100 -10.11 -0.77 -5.74
C GLY A 100 -9.34 -0.79 -4.43
N VAL A 101 -9.02 0.40 -3.94
CA VAL A 101 -8.24 0.58 -2.71
C VAL A 101 -9.17 0.57 -1.51
N ILE A 102 -8.92 -0.35 -0.59
CA ILE A 102 -9.74 -0.57 0.61
C ILE A 102 -8.88 -0.82 1.84
N VAL A 103 -9.51 -0.68 3.01
CA VAL A 103 -8.97 -1.20 4.26
C VAL A 103 -9.46 -2.64 4.40
N GLY A 104 -8.56 -3.54 4.74
CA GLY A 104 -8.92 -4.94 4.95
C GLY A 104 -7.92 -5.63 5.88
N PRO A 105 -8.20 -6.87 6.25
CA PRO A 105 -7.31 -7.62 7.12
C PRO A 105 -6.02 -8.00 6.40
N VAL A 106 -4.93 -8.06 7.16
CA VAL A 106 -3.68 -8.66 6.67
C VAL A 106 -3.95 -10.12 6.35
N GLN A 107 -3.47 -10.56 5.19
CA GLN A 107 -3.81 -11.87 4.67
C GLN A 107 -2.87 -12.94 5.20
N SER A 108 -3.35 -14.18 5.17
CA SER A 108 -2.59 -15.34 5.62
C SER A 108 -1.27 -15.46 4.84
N GLY A 109 -0.20 -15.80 5.55
CA GLY A 109 1.11 -15.99 4.94
C GLY A 109 1.90 -14.72 4.65
N MET A 110 1.33 -13.54 4.93
CA MET A 110 2.06 -12.30 4.77
C MET A 110 3.13 -12.13 5.86
N ILE A 111 4.27 -11.59 5.45
CA ILE A 111 5.29 -11.09 6.36
C ILE A 111 5.28 -9.57 6.31
N TYR A 112 5.99 -8.94 7.23
CA TYR A 112 6.11 -7.49 7.29
C TYR A 112 7.54 -7.10 6.96
N VAL A 113 7.68 -6.14 6.04
CA VAL A 113 8.99 -5.63 5.62
C VAL A 113 9.01 -4.12 5.70
N ARG A 114 10.20 -3.56 5.73
CA ARG A 114 10.39 -2.10 5.83
C ARG A 114 11.25 -1.63 4.68
N TYR A 115 10.73 -0.60 4.01
CA TYR A 115 11.42 0.07 2.90
C TYR A 115 12.62 0.86 3.40
#